data_9770c651f3dbc826c58f6ced943cd483
#
_entry.id   9770c651f3dbc826c58f6ced943cd483
#
_cell.length_a   1.000
_cell.length_b   1.000
_cell.length_c   1.000
_cell.angle_alpha   90.00
_cell.angle_beta   90.00
_cell.angle_gamma   90.00
#
_symmetry.space_group_name_H-M   'P 1'
#
loop_
_entity.id
_entity.type
_entity.pdbx_description
1 polymer ?
#
loop_
_entity_poly.entity_id
_entity_poly.type
_entity_poly.pdbx_seq_one_letter_code
_entity_poly.pdbx_strand_id
1 'polypeptide(L)'
;MFYKVLYSKRALQSLKKMDNHNKLYILSWITKNLEGTDNPYEKGKTLKGNFKGSIRYRIGDYRVIVDIRDNELIILVIDIDHRKDIYL
;
A
#
# COMPACT_ATOMS: atom_id res chain seq x y z
N MET A 1 -5.33 -11.94 -15.62
CA MET A 1 -4.56 -12.35 -14.43
C MET A 1 -4.63 -11.24 -13.40
N PHE A 2 -4.93 -11.61 -12.16
CA PHE A 2 -5.30 -10.63 -11.14
C PHE A 2 -4.38 -10.75 -9.94
N TYR A 3 -3.97 -9.61 -9.43
CA TYR A 3 -3.09 -9.55 -8.27
C TYR A 3 -3.88 -9.74 -6.99
N LYS A 4 -3.19 -10.30 -5.99
CA LYS A 4 -3.73 -10.48 -4.65
C LYS A 4 -2.97 -9.58 -3.68
N VAL A 5 -3.67 -8.95 -2.76
CA VAL A 5 -3.04 -8.08 -1.76
C VAL A 5 -2.73 -8.87 -0.50
N LEU A 6 -1.48 -8.76 -0.05
CA LEU A 6 -1.04 -9.29 1.24
C LEU A 6 -0.49 -8.14 2.08
N TYR A 7 -0.49 -8.32 3.39
CA TYR A 7 -0.05 -7.28 4.32
C TYR A 7 1.11 -7.80 5.17
N SER A 8 2.18 -7.02 5.27
CA SER A 8 3.27 -7.34 6.16
C SER A 8 2.83 -7.16 7.62
N LYS A 9 3.59 -7.73 8.53
CA LYS A 9 3.36 -7.56 9.96
C LYS A 9 3.40 -6.08 10.35
N ARG A 10 4.35 -5.33 9.80
CA ARG A 10 4.47 -3.89 10.04
C ARG A 10 3.23 -3.12 9.57
N ALA A 11 2.73 -3.46 8.38
CA ALA A 11 1.53 -2.82 7.85
C ALA A 11 0.32 -3.12 8.74
N LEU A 12 0.17 -4.35 9.19
CA LEU A 12 -0.91 -4.72 10.08
C LEU A 12 -0.83 -3.98 11.41
N GLN A 13 0.36 -3.78 11.94
CA GLN A 13 0.55 -3.01 13.17
C GLN A 13 0.17 -1.55 12.98
N SER A 14 0.53 -0.97 11.84
CA SER A 14 0.14 0.41 11.52
C SER A 14 -1.38 0.55 11.45
N LEU A 15 -2.04 -0.38 10.79
CA LEU A 15 -3.51 -0.38 10.72
C LEU A 15 -4.13 -0.49 12.10
N LYS A 16 -3.56 -1.31 12.95
CA LYS A 16 -4.08 -1.55 14.29
C LYS A 16 -4.04 -0.29 15.16
N LYS A 17 -3.07 0.59 14.92
CA LYS A 17 -2.90 1.82 15.69
C LYS A 17 -3.77 2.98 15.19
N MET A 18 -4.40 2.83 14.02
CA MET A 18 -5.25 3.86 13.46
C MET A 18 -6.62 3.86 14.10
N ASP A 19 -7.29 5.03 14.07
CA ASP A 19 -8.70 5.06 14.41
C ASP A 19 -9.50 4.30 13.33
N ASN A 20 -10.68 3.83 13.70
CA ASN A 20 -11.47 2.99 12.80
C ASN A 20 -11.84 3.68 11.49
N HIS A 21 -12.10 4.98 11.53
CA HIS A 21 -12.48 5.72 10.32
C HIS A 21 -11.38 5.66 9.27
N ASN A 22 -10.16 6.00 9.65
CA ASN A 22 -9.03 6.00 8.72
C ASN A 22 -8.65 4.58 8.29
N LYS A 23 -8.69 3.65 9.22
CA LYS A 23 -8.42 2.24 8.93
C LYS A 23 -9.37 1.69 7.87
N LEU A 24 -10.66 1.92 8.03
CA LEU A 24 -11.66 1.45 7.08
C LEU A 24 -11.52 2.14 5.73
N TYR A 25 -11.21 3.43 5.74
CA TYR A 25 -11.00 4.18 4.52
C TYR A 25 -9.84 3.60 3.70
N ILE A 26 -8.71 3.34 4.34
CA ILE A 26 -7.54 2.78 3.68
C ILE A 26 -7.82 1.37 3.17
N LEU A 27 -8.39 0.51 4.00
CA LEU A 27 -8.70 -0.86 3.61
C LEU A 27 -9.71 -0.92 2.46
N SER A 28 -10.71 -0.05 2.49
CA SER A 28 -11.70 0.03 1.41
C SER A 28 -11.05 0.45 0.10
N TRP A 29 -10.16 1.43 0.15
CA TRP A 29 -9.47 1.89 -1.04
C TRP A 29 -8.61 0.76 -1.63
N ILE A 30 -7.87 0.07 -0.79
CA ILE A 30 -6.99 -1.04 -1.22
C ILE A 30 -7.83 -2.15 -1.84
N THR A 31 -8.91 -2.52 -1.18
CA THR A 31 -9.79 -3.58 -1.69
C THR A 31 -10.40 -3.19 -3.04
N LYS A 32 -10.86 -1.96 -3.15
CA LYS A 32 -11.52 -1.50 -4.38
C LYS A 32 -10.54 -1.33 -5.55
N ASN A 33 -9.33 -0.86 -5.28
CA ASN A 33 -8.41 -0.46 -6.34
C ASN A 33 -7.27 -1.43 -6.59
N LEU A 34 -6.89 -2.22 -5.62
CA LEU A 34 -5.72 -3.09 -5.74
C LEU A 34 -6.06 -4.57 -5.73
N GLU A 35 -6.99 -5.01 -4.87
CA GLU A 35 -7.36 -6.43 -4.84
C GLU A 35 -8.03 -6.81 -6.14
N GLY A 36 -7.46 -7.79 -6.81
CA GLY A 36 -7.98 -8.25 -8.09
C GLY A 36 -7.63 -7.38 -9.28
N THR A 37 -6.76 -6.38 -9.11
CA THR A 37 -6.36 -5.53 -10.24
C THR A 37 -5.47 -6.31 -11.21
N ASP A 38 -5.54 -5.95 -12.48
CA ASP A 38 -4.62 -6.47 -13.49
C ASP A 38 -3.44 -5.54 -13.72
N ASN A 39 -3.46 -4.33 -13.15
CA ASN A 39 -2.37 -3.37 -13.31
C ASN A 39 -2.14 -2.58 -12.02
N PRO A 40 -1.32 -3.11 -11.11
CA PRO A 40 -1.06 -2.42 -9.82
C PRO A 40 -0.23 -1.14 -9.96
N TYR A 41 0.39 -0.91 -11.11
CA TYR A 41 1.23 0.27 -11.31
C TYR A 41 0.45 1.51 -11.68
N GLU A 42 -0.76 1.35 -12.15
CA GLU A 42 -1.54 2.45 -12.71
C GLU A 42 -1.78 3.61 -11.75
N LYS A 43 -2.06 3.29 -10.49
CA LYS A 43 -2.43 4.31 -9.50
C LYS A 43 -1.31 4.66 -8.53
N GLY A 44 -0.13 4.09 -8.75
CA GLY A 44 1.00 4.31 -7.86
C GLY A 44 2.12 5.07 -8.52
N LYS A 45 3.10 5.42 -7.71
CA LYS A 45 4.33 6.06 -8.16
C LYS A 45 5.53 5.29 -7.64
N THR A 46 6.56 5.16 -8.49
CA THR A 46 7.81 4.54 -8.06
C THR A 46 8.52 5.42 -7.04
N LEU A 47 9.20 4.79 -6.10
CA LEU A 47 9.97 5.49 -5.09
C LEU A 47 11.46 5.43 -5.43
N LYS A 48 12.20 6.42 -4.90
CA LYS A 48 13.65 6.54 -5.09
C LYS A 48 14.33 6.35 -3.74
N GLY A 49 15.67 6.22 -3.79
CA GLY A 49 16.46 6.08 -2.57
C GLY A 49 16.25 4.72 -1.90
N ASN A 50 16.03 4.73 -0.60
CA ASN A 50 15.92 3.51 0.19
C ASN A 50 14.72 2.64 -0.18
N PHE A 51 13.74 3.22 -0.88
CA PHE A 51 12.54 2.52 -1.30
C PHE A 51 12.55 2.19 -2.78
N LYS A 52 13.73 2.21 -3.40
CA LYS A 52 13.86 1.91 -4.83
C LYS A 52 13.27 0.52 -5.13
N GLY A 53 12.41 0.47 -6.14
CA GLY A 53 11.72 -0.77 -6.52
C GLY A 53 10.36 -0.93 -5.87
N SER A 54 10.00 -0.06 -4.92
CA SER A 54 8.69 -0.08 -4.29
C SER A 54 7.77 0.92 -4.97
N ILE A 55 6.46 0.70 -4.79
CA ILE A 55 5.42 1.58 -5.31
C ILE A 55 4.72 2.23 -4.13
N ARG A 56 4.37 3.50 -4.30
CA ARG A 56 3.64 4.26 -3.30
C ARG A 56 2.26 4.61 -3.81
N TYR A 57 1.26 4.37 -2.97
CA TYR A 57 -0.09 4.86 -3.22
C TYR A 57 -0.42 5.93 -2.19
N ARG A 58 -1.03 7.01 -2.66
CA ARG A 58 -1.49 8.07 -1.76
C ARG A 58 -2.97 7.88 -1.50
N ILE A 59 -3.34 7.68 -0.25
CA ILE A 59 -4.72 7.47 0.16
C ILE A 59 -5.05 8.49 1.26
N GLY A 60 -5.75 9.56 0.89
CA GLY A 60 -5.99 10.67 1.82
C GLY A 60 -4.67 11.24 2.33
N ASP A 61 -4.51 11.32 3.63
CA ASP A 61 -3.29 11.81 4.28
C ASP A 61 -2.27 10.70 4.56
N TYR A 62 -2.55 9.51 4.07
CA TYR A 62 -1.68 8.34 4.29
C TYR A 62 -0.95 7.94 3.03
N ARG A 63 0.16 7.26 3.22
CA ARG A 63 0.91 6.65 2.14
C ARG A 63 1.04 5.17 2.40
N VAL A 64 0.75 4.41 1.36
CA VAL A 64 0.86 2.95 1.39
C VAL A 64 2.01 2.57 0.49
N ILE A 65 3.02 1.92 1.06
CA ILE A 65 4.19 1.47 0.31
C ILE A 65 4.07 -0.02 0.11
N VAL A 66 4.19 -0.44 -1.14
CA VAL A 66 4.04 -1.84 -1.49
C VAL A 66 5.24 -2.33 -2.30
N ASP A 67 5.45 -3.63 -2.23
CA ASP A 67 6.38 -4.35 -3.07
C ASP A 67 5.54 -5.21 -4.01
N ILE A 68 5.71 -5.02 -5.32
CA ILE A 68 4.92 -5.75 -6.30
C ILE A 68 5.75 -6.93 -6.81
N ARG A 69 5.21 -8.11 -6.63
CA ARG A 69 5.84 -9.36 -7.05
C ARG A 69 5.11 -9.90 -8.26
N ASP A 70 5.57 -9.49 -9.43
CA ASP A 70 4.87 -9.79 -10.68
C ASP A 70 4.79 -11.27 -10.98
N ASN A 71 5.85 -12.02 -10.67
CA ASN A 71 5.86 -13.45 -10.92
C ASN A 71 4.84 -14.22 -10.09
N GLU A 72 4.47 -13.65 -8.94
CA GLU A 72 3.52 -14.28 -8.03
C GLU A 72 2.16 -13.62 -8.08
N LEU A 73 2.01 -12.53 -8.80
CA LEU A 73 0.80 -11.71 -8.87
C LEU A 73 0.38 -11.25 -7.48
N ILE A 74 1.37 -10.76 -6.71
CA ILE A 74 1.17 -10.31 -5.33
C ILE A 74 1.54 -8.84 -5.20
N ILE A 75 0.69 -8.10 -4.49
CA ILE A 75 0.96 -6.75 -4.01
C ILE A 75 1.16 -6.87 -2.51
N LEU A 76 2.40 -6.80 -2.05
CA LEU A 76 2.69 -6.89 -0.63
C LEU A 76 2.75 -5.49 -0.03
N VAL A 77 1.79 -5.18 0.83
CA VAL A 77 1.78 -3.91 1.56
C VAL A 77 2.83 -4.00 2.67
N ILE A 78 3.90 -3.24 2.52
CA ILE A 78 5.02 -3.31 3.47
C ILE A 78 4.96 -2.24 4.54
N ASP A 79 4.33 -1.09 4.26
CA ASP A 79 4.22 -0.02 5.23
C ASP A 79 3.02 0.87 4.93
N ILE A 80 2.42 1.41 5.99
CA ILE A 80 1.32 2.38 5.89
C ILE A 80 1.62 3.47 6.92
N ASP A 81 1.91 4.67 6.45
CA ASP A 81 2.28 5.77 7.33
C ASP A 81 1.52 7.04 7.01
N HIS A 82 1.38 7.88 8.01
CA HIS A 82 0.84 9.21 7.82
C HIS A 82 1.81 10.01 6.95
N ARG A 83 1.28 10.84 6.07
CA ARG A 83 2.06 11.61 5.12
C ARG A 83 3.20 12.40 5.76
N LYS A 84 2.96 12.98 6.94
CA LYS A 84 3.97 13.77 7.64
C LYS A 84 5.19 12.96 8.05
N ASP A 85 4.98 11.68 8.35
CA ASP A 85 6.05 10.83 8.85
C ASP A 85 6.96 10.32 7.74
N ILE A 86 6.42 10.22 6.53
CA ILE A 86 7.19 9.71 5.39
C ILE A 86 8.06 10.79 4.74
N TYR A 87 7.71 12.04 4.91
CA TYR A 87 8.39 13.15 4.23
C TYR A 87 9.67 13.63 4.89
N LEU A 88 10.08 13.05 5.93
CA LEU A 88 11.30 13.48 6.63
C LEU A 88 12.58 13.04 5.94
#